data_eda44dc1128ea9167fe910b871d61a93
#
_entry.id   eda44dc1128ea9167fe910b871d61a93
#
_cell.length_a   1.000
_cell.length_b   1.000
_cell.length_c   1.000
_cell.angle_alpha   90.00
_cell.angle_beta   90.00
_cell.angle_gamma   90.00
#
_symmetry.space_group_name_H-M   'P 1'
#
loop_
_entity.id
_entity.type
_entity.pdbx_description
1 polymer ?
#
loop_
_entity_poly.entity_id
_entity_poly.type
_entity_poly.pdbx_seq_one_letter_code
_entity_poly.pdbx_strand_id
1 'polypeptide(L)'
;MKPTKTPFELLTFYHFVDIPENEVESVVADHLSFCHDIGLKGRIYIGTEGISSTVSGNLGQCRAYRMYLENSKYFKNIADIDTKSTMVDGHQFAKMTVKVRNEIVVLGEKVTAEEVQKYKKELTPEEFKRIVDEGDENYLILDMRNDYEYRLGHFK
;
A
#
# COMPACT_ATOMS: atom_id res chain seq x y z
N MET A 1 34.51 7.40 15.26
CA MET A 1 33.19 7.74 14.71
C MET A 1 32.47 6.45 14.40
N LYS A 2 31.27 6.22 14.96
CA LYS A 2 30.42 5.08 14.54
C LYS A 2 29.98 5.37 13.09
N PRO A 3 30.04 4.39 12.17
CA PRO A 3 29.52 4.61 10.83
C PRO A 3 28.04 4.99 10.93
N THR A 4 27.69 6.15 10.40
CA THR A 4 26.28 6.57 10.28
C THR A 4 25.60 5.55 9.36
N LYS A 5 24.76 4.69 9.93
CA LYS A 5 23.96 3.75 9.13
C LYS A 5 23.13 4.56 8.13
N THR A 6 23.22 4.20 6.87
CA THR A 6 22.35 4.78 5.85
C THR A 6 20.91 4.54 6.28
N PRO A 7 20.07 5.56 6.39
CA PRO A 7 18.69 5.40 6.79
C PRO A 7 17.91 4.62 5.71
N PHE A 8 17.12 3.68 6.15
CA PHE A 8 16.18 2.91 5.31
C PHE A 8 14.76 3.36 5.57
N GLU A 9 13.92 3.19 4.57
CA GLU A 9 12.49 3.49 4.62
C GLU A 9 11.69 2.23 4.30
N LEU A 10 10.65 1.98 5.07
CA LEU A 10 9.58 1.03 4.77
C LEU A 10 8.41 1.83 4.21
N LEU A 11 8.04 1.53 2.98
CA LEU A 11 6.99 2.22 2.24
C LEU A 11 5.83 1.26 2.01
N THR A 12 4.63 1.62 2.47
CA THR A 12 3.43 0.81 2.31
C THR A 12 2.30 1.65 1.75
N PHE A 13 1.65 1.14 0.70
CA PHE A 13 0.47 1.75 0.11
C PHE A 13 -0.34 0.72 -0.69
N TYR A 14 -1.56 1.07 -1.00
CA TYR A 14 -2.36 0.44 -2.05
C TYR A 14 -3.04 1.53 -2.89
N HIS A 15 -3.30 1.21 -4.15
CA HIS A 15 -3.94 2.12 -5.07
C HIS A 15 -4.85 1.34 -6.02
N PHE A 16 -6.14 1.71 -5.99
CA PHE A 16 -7.11 1.17 -6.92
C PHE A 16 -7.06 1.96 -8.24
N VAL A 17 -6.79 1.25 -9.30
CA VAL A 17 -6.77 1.76 -10.67
C VAL A 17 -7.01 0.60 -11.63
N ASP A 18 -7.85 0.81 -12.63
CA ASP A 18 -8.18 -0.24 -13.58
C ASP A 18 -6.99 -0.51 -14.52
N ILE A 19 -6.51 -1.76 -14.51
CA ILE A 19 -5.45 -2.26 -15.38
C ILE A 19 -6.07 -3.34 -16.29
N PRO A 20 -5.99 -3.20 -17.62
CA PRO A 20 -6.46 -4.24 -18.52
C PRO A 20 -5.81 -5.60 -18.24
N GLU A 21 -6.60 -6.67 -18.22
CA GLU A 21 -6.15 -8.01 -17.87
C GLU A 21 -4.94 -8.46 -18.71
N ASN A 22 -4.93 -8.14 -20.00
CA ASN A 22 -3.85 -8.45 -20.92
C ASN A 22 -2.56 -7.64 -20.67
N GLU A 23 -2.60 -6.59 -19.84
CA GLU A 23 -1.41 -5.78 -19.49
C GLU A 23 -0.86 -6.09 -18.09
N VAL A 24 -1.61 -6.78 -17.23
CA VAL A 24 -1.21 -7.05 -15.83
C VAL A 24 0.14 -7.76 -15.75
N GLU A 25 0.37 -8.79 -16.56
CA GLU A 25 1.62 -9.55 -16.54
C GLU A 25 2.83 -8.69 -16.95
N SER A 26 2.67 -7.83 -17.97
CA SER A 26 3.74 -6.91 -18.39
C SER A 26 4.03 -5.86 -17.30
N VAL A 27 3.02 -5.32 -16.65
CA VAL A 27 3.19 -4.38 -15.53
C VAL A 27 3.92 -5.04 -14.36
N VAL A 28 3.61 -6.29 -14.05
CA VAL A 28 4.33 -7.08 -13.02
C VAL A 28 5.79 -7.29 -13.40
N ALA A 29 6.08 -7.66 -14.65
CA ALA A 29 7.44 -7.88 -15.13
C ALA A 29 8.27 -6.59 -15.07
N ASP A 30 7.72 -5.47 -15.53
CA ASP A 30 8.37 -4.16 -15.51
C ASP A 30 8.67 -3.70 -14.06
N HIS A 31 7.72 -3.89 -13.13
CA HIS A 31 7.93 -3.59 -11.72
C HIS A 31 9.02 -4.43 -11.09
N LEU A 32 9.02 -5.74 -11.37
CA LEU A 32 10.04 -6.64 -10.84
C LEU A 32 11.43 -6.25 -11.34
N SER A 33 11.57 -5.98 -12.64
CA SER A 33 12.83 -5.54 -13.23
C SER A 33 13.32 -4.25 -12.61
N PHE A 34 12.48 -3.22 -12.61
CA PHE A 34 12.83 -1.93 -12.03
C PHE A 34 13.25 -2.02 -10.56
N CYS A 35 12.46 -2.70 -9.72
CA CYS A 35 12.78 -2.85 -8.31
C CYS A 35 14.08 -3.62 -8.08
N HIS A 36 14.36 -4.62 -8.94
CA HIS A 36 15.59 -5.38 -8.88
C HIS A 36 16.80 -4.51 -9.23
N ASP A 37 16.69 -3.71 -10.29
CA ASP A 37 17.78 -2.84 -10.78
C ASP A 37 18.19 -1.79 -9.75
N ILE A 38 17.22 -1.24 -8.99
CA ILE A 38 17.52 -0.28 -7.93
C ILE A 38 17.82 -0.93 -6.57
N GLY A 39 17.75 -2.28 -6.48
CA GLY A 39 18.02 -3.02 -5.24
C GLY A 39 16.95 -2.86 -4.15
N LEU A 40 15.71 -2.51 -4.52
CA LEU A 40 14.58 -2.44 -3.60
C LEU A 40 14.14 -3.85 -3.19
N LYS A 41 13.67 -4.02 -1.94
CA LYS A 41 13.17 -5.31 -1.47
C LYS A 41 11.78 -5.15 -0.88
N GLY A 42 10.95 -6.17 -1.07
CA GLY A 42 9.59 -6.10 -0.58
C GLY A 42 8.64 -7.07 -1.24
N ARG A 43 7.36 -6.73 -1.12
CA ARG A 43 6.26 -7.49 -1.71
C ARG A 43 5.29 -6.54 -2.38
N ILE A 44 5.04 -6.80 -3.66
CA ILE A 44 4.11 -6.04 -4.49
C ILE A 44 3.13 -7.03 -5.10
N TYR A 45 1.86 -6.71 -5.02
CA TYR A 45 0.77 -7.40 -5.70
C TYR A 45 0.12 -6.46 -6.69
N ILE A 46 -0.09 -6.92 -7.91
CA ILE A 46 -0.73 -6.17 -8.99
C ILE A 46 -1.84 -7.03 -9.57
N GLY A 47 -2.99 -6.43 -9.79
CA GLY A 47 -4.15 -7.07 -10.38
C GLY A 47 -4.89 -6.11 -11.30
N THR A 48 -5.99 -6.54 -11.85
CA THR A 48 -6.86 -5.71 -12.70
C THR A 48 -7.44 -4.51 -11.97
N GLU A 49 -7.51 -4.57 -10.65
CA GLU A 49 -8.06 -3.51 -9.78
C GLU A 49 -7.00 -2.57 -9.20
N GLY A 50 -5.69 -2.82 -9.45
CA GLY A 50 -4.63 -1.92 -9.01
C GLY A 50 -3.39 -2.57 -8.44
N ILE A 51 -2.79 -1.91 -7.43
CA ILE A 51 -1.52 -2.29 -6.80
C ILE A 51 -1.62 -2.24 -5.28
N SER A 52 -1.01 -3.23 -4.61
CA SER A 52 -0.69 -3.22 -3.18
C SER A 52 0.80 -3.44 -3.00
N SER A 53 1.47 -2.53 -2.30
CA SER A 53 2.93 -2.51 -2.19
C SER A 53 3.38 -2.32 -0.75
N THR A 54 4.33 -3.14 -0.32
CA THR A 54 5.13 -2.92 0.90
C THR A 54 6.58 -3.21 0.56
N VAL A 55 7.39 -2.16 0.51
CA VAL A 55 8.79 -2.24 0.07
C VAL A 55 9.71 -1.53 1.04
N SER A 56 10.97 -1.95 1.09
CA SER A 56 12.00 -1.30 1.89
C SER A 56 13.28 -1.08 1.10
N GLY A 57 13.89 0.08 1.29
CA GLY A 57 15.13 0.48 0.67
C GLY A 57 15.74 1.69 1.37
N ASN A 58 16.94 2.10 0.96
CA ASN A 58 17.46 3.39 1.37
C ASN A 58 16.62 4.53 0.77
N LEU A 59 16.78 5.74 1.29
CA LEU A 59 16.00 6.90 0.85
C LEU A 59 16.08 7.16 -0.66
N GLY A 60 17.25 6.92 -1.28
CA GLY A 60 17.44 7.07 -2.73
C GLY A 60 16.62 6.04 -3.52
N GLN A 61 16.63 4.79 -3.08
CA GLN A 61 15.86 3.70 -3.69
C GLN A 61 14.35 3.96 -3.59
N CYS A 62 13.86 4.33 -2.41
CA CYS A 62 12.44 4.65 -2.21
C CYS A 62 12.00 5.88 -3.02
N ARG A 63 12.86 6.91 -3.12
CA ARG A 63 12.61 8.06 -3.98
C ARG A 63 12.54 7.67 -5.46
N ALA A 64 13.48 6.84 -5.94
CA ALA A 64 13.47 6.36 -7.31
C ALA A 64 12.19 5.56 -7.63
N TYR A 65 11.74 4.75 -6.67
CA TYR A 65 10.50 3.99 -6.83
C TYR A 65 9.26 4.91 -6.90
N ARG A 66 9.15 5.94 -6.06
CA ARG A 66 8.07 6.93 -6.17
C ARG A 66 8.06 7.60 -7.54
N MET A 67 9.23 8.04 -8.03
CA MET A 67 9.36 8.64 -9.36
C MET A 67 8.97 7.68 -10.48
N TYR A 68 9.31 6.39 -10.35
CA TYR A 68 8.89 5.36 -11.29
C TYR A 68 7.37 5.24 -11.34
N LEU A 69 6.71 5.21 -10.20
CA LEU A 69 5.25 5.14 -10.11
C LEU A 69 4.59 6.39 -10.71
N GLU A 70 5.07 7.58 -10.39
CA GLU A 70 4.56 8.86 -10.92
C GLU A 70 4.65 8.94 -12.45
N ASN A 71 5.68 8.32 -13.05
CA ASN A 71 5.86 8.27 -14.50
C ASN A 71 5.18 7.07 -15.16
N SER A 72 4.53 6.21 -14.40
CA SER A 72 3.83 5.03 -14.90
C SER A 72 2.53 5.41 -15.61
N LYS A 73 2.14 4.62 -16.60
CA LYS A 73 0.84 4.73 -17.28
C LYS A 73 -0.34 4.65 -16.30
N TYR A 74 -0.24 3.78 -15.29
CA TYR A 74 -1.33 3.46 -14.37
C TYR A 74 -1.24 4.15 -13.02
N PHE A 75 -0.03 4.49 -12.54
CA PHE A 75 0.19 4.92 -11.16
C PHE A 75 0.61 6.38 -11.02
N LYS A 76 0.45 7.19 -12.08
CA LYS A 76 0.90 8.60 -12.12
C LYS A 76 0.28 9.52 -11.05
N ASN A 77 -0.85 9.15 -10.47
CA ASN A 77 -1.51 9.95 -9.43
C ASN A 77 -1.14 9.47 -8.02
N ILE A 78 -0.05 8.72 -7.87
CA ILE A 78 0.36 8.13 -6.59
C ILE A 78 0.76 9.18 -5.53
N ALA A 79 1.05 10.40 -5.95
CA ALA A 79 1.31 11.52 -5.04
C ALA A 79 0.09 11.85 -4.15
N ASP A 80 -1.12 11.57 -4.64
CA ASP A 80 -2.39 11.76 -3.92
C ASP A 80 -2.76 10.57 -3.03
N ILE A 81 -1.91 9.53 -3.01
CA ILE A 81 -2.18 8.32 -2.24
C ILE A 81 -1.55 8.44 -0.86
N ASP A 82 -2.31 8.06 0.16
CA ASP A 82 -1.80 7.93 1.53
C ASP A 82 -0.70 6.86 1.61
N THR A 83 0.52 7.30 1.32
CA THR A 83 1.70 6.46 1.38
C THR A 83 2.26 6.47 2.79
N LYS A 84 2.06 5.39 3.53
CA LYS A 84 2.65 5.24 4.87
C LYS A 84 4.14 4.96 4.75
N SER A 85 4.93 5.81 5.40
CA SER A 85 6.38 5.73 5.43
C SER A 85 6.88 5.64 6.87
N THR A 86 7.76 4.68 7.12
CA THR A 86 8.38 4.49 8.43
C THR A 86 9.88 4.29 8.27
N MET A 87 10.67 5.00 9.07
CA MET A 87 12.13 4.81 9.10
C MET A 87 12.49 3.50 9.79
N VAL A 88 13.40 2.73 9.18
CA VAL A 88 13.83 1.42 9.65
C VAL A 88 15.36 1.26 9.55
N ASP A 89 15.92 0.28 10.26
CA ASP A 89 17.38 0.08 10.35
C ASP A 89 18.00 -0.69 9.16
N GLY A 90 17.21 -1.04 8.15
CA GLY A 90 17.65 -1.80 6.99
C GLY A 90 16.50 -2.42 6.23
N HIS A 91 16.80 -3.28 5.25
CA HIS A 91 15.76 -3.99 4.53
C HIS A 91 14.90 -4.84 5.45
N GLN A 92 13.58 -4.70 5.36
CA GLN A 92 12.61 -5.47 6.12
C GLN A 92 12.22 -6.79 5.43
N PHE A 93 12.71 -7.01 4.21
CA PHE A 93 12.47 -8.19 3.40
C PHE A 93 13.78 -8.79 2.91
N ALA A 94 13.85 -10.12 2.79
CA ALA A 94 15.03 -10.80 2.26
C ALA A 94 15.21 -10.59 0.75
N LYS A 95 14.09 -10.50 0.00
CA LYS A 95 14.07 -10.36 -1.46
C LYS A 95 12.91 -9.49 -1.93
N MET A 96 12.96 -9.09 -3.21
CA MET A 96 11.81 -8.53 -3.92
C MET A 96 10.90 -9.66 -4.41
N THR A 97 9.60 -9.44 -4.31
CA THR A 97 8.56 -10.32 -4.87
C THR A 97 7.48 -9.44 -5.50
N VAL A 98 7.25 -9.59 -6.79
CA VAL A 98 6.12 -8.97 -7.48
C VAL A 98 5.28 -10.08 -8.08
N LYS A 99 3.97 -10.07 -7.84
CA LYS A 99 3.06 -11.15 -8.29
C LYS A 99 1.73 -10.61 -8.76
N VAL A 100 1.14 -11.29 -9.72
CA VAL A 100 -0.27 -11.10 -10.05
C VAL A 100 -1.15 -11.57 -8.89
N ARG A 101 -2.20 -10.81 -8.61
CA ARG A 101 -3.27 -11.17 -7.69
C ARG A 101 -4.62 -10.78 -8.28
N ASN A 102 -5.62 -11.61 -8.07
CA ASN A 102 -6.99 -11.32 -8.52
C ASN A 102 -7.59 -10.15 -7.72
N GLU A 103 -7.23 -10.06 -6.45
CA GLU A 103 -7.62 -8.98 -5.53
C GLU A 103 -6.38 -8.43 -4.83
N ILE A 104 -6.21 -7.10 -4.86
CA ILE A 104 -5.11 -6.44 -4.13
C ILE A 104 -5.44 -6.27 -2.65
N VAL A 105 -6.74 -6.20 -2.33
CA VAL A 105 -7.31 -6.27 -0.97
C VAL A 105 -8.38 -7.36 -1.01
N VAL A 106 -8.25 -8.38 -0.16
CA VAL A 106 -9.16 -9.53 -0.18
C VAL A 106 -10.51 -9.12 0.41
N LEU A 107 -11.46 -8.83 -0.46
CA LEU A 107 -12.85 -8.49 -0.11
C LEU A 107 -13.82 -9.65 -0.45
N GLY A 108 -13.40 -10.59 -1.30
CA GLY A 108 -14.23 -11.69 -1.81
C GLY A 108 -15.11 -11.30 -2.99
N GLU A 109 -15.09 -10.03 -3.40
CA GLU A 109 -15.80 -9.50 -4.56
C GLU A 109 -14.90 -8.50 -5.30
N LYS A 110 -15.04 -8.44 -6.62
CA LYS A 110 -14.32 -7.45 -7.43
C LYS A 110 -14.93 -6.08 -7.20
N VAL A 111 -14.05 -5.10 -6.95
CA VAL A 111 -14.41 -3.69 -6.86
C VAL A 111 -13.69 -2.91 -7.95
N THR A 112 -14.37 -1.93 -8.52
CA THR A 112 -13.78 -1.02 -9.48
C THR A 112 -13.16 0.20 -8.78
N ALA A 113 -12.18 0.83 -9.42
CA ALA A 113 -11.59 2.07 -8.91
C ALA A 113 -12.67 3.18 -8.72
N GLU A 114 -13.66 3.24 -9.60
CA GLU A 114 -14.78 4.18 -9.50
C GLU A 114 -15.64 3.93 -8.26
N GLU A 115 -15.98 2.68 -7.96
CA GLU A 115 -16.75 2.30 -6.76
C GLU A 115 -15.98 2.67 -5.49
N VAL A 116 -14.68 2.37 -5.43
CA VAL A 116 -13.84 2.74 -4.29
C VAL A 116 -13.87 4.25 -4.10
N GLN A 117 -13.64 5.05 -5.15
CA GLN A 117 -13.65 6.51 -5.05
C GLN A 117 -15.00 7.06 -4.62
N LYS A 118 -16.10 6.48 -5.11
CA LYS A 118 -17.46 6.91 -4.77
C LYS A 118 -17.82 6.72 -3.30
N TYR A 119 -17.36 5.61 -2.71
CA TYR A 119 -17.71 5.24 -1.32
C TYR A 119 -16.60 5.52 -0.31
N LYS A 120 -15.39 5.82 -0.78
CA LYS A 120 -14.28 6.18 0.10
C LYS A 120 -14.58 7.50 0.81
N LYS A 121 -14.74 7.41 2.12
CA LYS A 121 -14.79 8.56 3.00
C LYS A 121 -13.77 8.38 4.11
N GLU A 122 -12.74 9.20 4.09
CA GLU A 122 -11.78 9.24 5.18
C GLU A 122 -12.32 10.13 6.30
N LEU A 123 -12.26 9.61 7.52
CA LEU A 123 -12.61 10.35 8.73
C LEU A 123 -11.33 10.82 9.40
N THR A 124 -11.34 12.03 9.92
CA THR A 124 -10.27 12.47 10.82
C THR A 124 -10.32 11.66 12.14
N PRO A 125 -9.21 11.57 12.90
CA PRO A 125 -9.21 10.91 14.21
C PRO A 125 -10.29 11.47 15.15
N GLU A 126 -10.55 12.78 15.10
CA GLU A 126 -11.55 13.46 15.92
C GLU A 126 -12.98 13.08 15.51
N GLU A 127 -13.26 13.00 14.19
CA GLU A 127 -14.56 12.55 13.68
C GLU A 127 -14.82 11.09 14.04
N PHE A 128 -13.81 10.22 13.85
CA PHE A 128 -13.93 8.81 14.23
C PHE A 128 -14.16 8.65 15.73
N LYS A 129 -13.38 9.37 16.57
CA LYS A 129 -13.55 9.34 18.02
C LYS A 129 -14.97 9.76 18.43
N ARG A 130 -15.50 10.80 17.80
CA ARG A 130 -16.88 11.26 18.07
C ARG A 130 -17.90 10.17 17.77
N ILE A 131 -17.80 9.50 16.62
CA ILE A 131 -18.71 8.40 16.25
C ILE A 131 -18.65 7.27 17.29
N VAL A 132 -17.46 6.92 17.76
CA VAL A 132 -17.27 5.88 18.78
C VAL A 132 -17.89 6.32 20.12
N ASP A 133 -17.63 7.57 20.55
CA ASP A 133 -18.09 8.08 21.84
C ASP A 133 -19.62 8.28 21.88
N GLU A 134 -20.24 8.72 20.78
CA GLU A 134 -21.68 8.94 20.65
C GLU A 134 -22.47 7.62 20.56
N GLY A 135 -21.83 6.54 20.09
CA GLY A 135 -22.46 5.22 19.97
C GLY A 135 -23.65 5.23 19.01
N ASP A 136 -23.57 6.00 17.91
CA ASP A 136 -24.64 6.15 16.95
C ASP A 136 -24.92 4.81 16.24
N GLU A 137 -26.13 4.28 16.40
CA GLU A 137 -26.60 3.01 15.83
C GLU A 137 -26.60 2.98 14.28
N ASN A 138 -26.45 4.14 13.61
CA ASN A 138 -26.31 4.22 12.15
C ASN A 138 -24.92 3.84 11.65
N TYR A 139 -23.95 3.65 12.55
CA TYR A 139 -22.59 3.25 12.18
C TYR A 139 -22.26 1.86 12.68
N LEU A 140 -21.70 1.05 11.78
CA LEU A 140 -21.09 -0.24 12.13
C LEU A 140 -19.58 -0.10 12.07
N ILE A 141 -18.92 -0.27 13.21
CA ILE A 141 -17.46 -0.21 13.31
C ILE A 141 -16.92 -1.64 13.17
N LEU A 142 -16.15 -1.88 12.11
CA LEU A 142 -15.50 -3.16 11.85
C LEU A 142 -13.98 -3.03 12.03
N ASP A 143 -13.41 -3.83 12.92
CA ASP A 143 -11.96 -3.96 13.04
C ASP A 143 -11.47 -5.05 12.08
N MET A 144 -10.87 -4.62 10.97
CA MET A 144 -10.36 -5.50 9.91
C MET A 144 -8.93 -5.99 10.16
N ARG A 145 -8.37 -5.73 11.35
CA ARG A 145 -7.04 -6.21 11.74
C ARG A 145 -7.07 -7.70 12.09
N ASN A 146 -5.88 -8.28 12.24
CA ASN A 146 -5.76 -9.65 12.72
C ASN A 146 -6.18 -9.79 14.19
N ASP A 147 -6.65 -10.97 14.59
CA ASP A 147 -7.10 -11.27 15.96
C ASP A 147 -6.05 -10.91 17.04
N TYR A 148 -4.77 -11.16 16.77
CA TYR A 148 -3.71 -10.80 17.73
C TYR A 148 -3.54 -9.29 17.89
N GLU A 149 -3.81 -8.49 16.86
CA GLU A 149 -3.77 -7.01 16.93
C GLU A 149 -4.99 -6.48 17.68
N TYR A 150 -6.16 -7.07 17.46
CA TYR A 150 -7.38 -6.77 18.22
C TYR A 150 -7.19 -7.01 19.73
N ARG A 151 -6.55 -8.12 20.10
CA ARG A 151 -6.27 -8.47 21.50
C ARG A 151 -5.28 -7.54 22.19
N LEU A 152 -4.37 -6.89 21.45
CA LEU A 152 -3.44 -5.90 22.00
C LEU A 152 -4.15 -4.57 22.38
N GLY A 153 -5.25 -4.26 21.72
CA GLY A 153 -6.08 -3.09 21.97
C GLY A 153 -7.04 -2.81 20.83
N HIS A 154 -8.25 -2.44 21.15
CA HIS A 154 -9.32 -2.12 20.20
C HIS A 154 -10.26 -1.06 20.76
N PHE A 155 -11.07 -0.43 19.91
CA PHE A 155 -12.14 0.45 20.32
C PHE A 155 -13.27 -0.36 20.96
N LYS A 156 -13.88 0.20 21.99
CA LYS A 156 -15.00 -0.43 22.70
C LYS A 156 -16.31 -0.15 21.99
#